data_47d375a37d0f21d8e78a4de7252af377
#
_entry.id   47d375a37d0f21d8e78a4de7252af377
#
_cell.length_a   1.000
_cell.length_b   1.000
_cell.length_c   1.000
_cell.angle_alpha   90.00
_cell.angle_beta   90.00
_cell.angle_gamma   90.00
#
_symmetry.space_group_name_H-M   'P 1'
#
loop_
_entity.id
_entity.type
_entity.pdbx_description
1 polymer ?
#
loop_
_entity_poly.entity_id
_entity_poly.type
_entity_poly.pdbx_seq_one_letter_code
_entity_poly.pdbx_strand_id
1 'polypeptide(L)'
;MTDQRLQRVTVNLLGRYMLENRREFPCQVISMSPQGMAVVAPVSGGEGERVVAYVDRVGRLEGAISRVFDHGFAVDFIATAHKREKLAARLAALADRSTVDRPEDCPVG
;
A
#
# COMPACT_ATOMS: atom_id res chain seq x y z
N MET A 1 -8.07 9.78 -15.73
CA MET A 1 -8.80 8.73 -15.97
C MET A 1 -8.09 7.47 -15.95
N THR A 2 -7.79 6.96 -17.07
CA THR A 2 -7.06 5.73 -17.18
C THR A 2 -5.73 5.80 -16.49
N ASP A 3 -5.14 6.96 -16.42
CA ASP A 3 -3.83 7.11 -15.83
C ASP A 3 -3.78 6.62 -14.40
N GLN A 4 -4.82 6.88 -13.65
CA GLN A 4 -4.83 6.47 -12.26
C GLN A 4 -4.83 4.97 -12.13
N ARG A 5 -5.53 4.31 -13.01
CA ARG A 5 -5.55 2.87 -12.99
C ARG A 5 -4.19 2.30 -13.29
N LEU A 6 -3.49 2.92 -14.22
CA LEU A 6 -2.16 2.46 -14.58
C LEU A 6 -1.18 2.60 -13.44
N GLN A 7 -1.46 3.51 -12.51
CA GLN A 7 -0.58 3.71 -11.36
C GLN A 7 -0.85 2.74 -10.22
N ARG A 8 -1.97 2.04 -10.27
CA ARG A 8 -2.29 1.10 -9.21
C ARG A 8 -1.59 -0.22 -9.49
N VAL A 9 -0.91 -0.71 -8.49
CA VAL A 9 -0.11 -1.93 -8.62
C VAL A 9 -0.62 -2.96 -7.62
N THR A 10 -0.83 -4.18 -8.09
CA THR A 10 -1.13 -5.29 -7.20
C THR A 10 0.19 -5.74 -6.60
N VAL A 11 0.24 -5.79 -5.29
CA VAL A 11 1.47 -6.13 -4.59
C VAL A 11 1.17 -7.16 -3.50
N ASN A 12 2.22 -7.65 -2.90
CA ASN A 12 2.10 -8.56 -1.77
C ASN A 12 3.26 -8.20 -0.83
N LEU A 13 3.05 -7.18 -0.03
CA LEU A 13 4.10 -6.65 0.81
C LEU A 13 3.67 -6.73 2.27
N LEU A 14 4.61 -7.13 3.10
CA LEU A 14 4.36 -7.15 4.53
C LEU A 14 4.67 -5.79 5.11
N GLY A 15 3.95 -5.45 6.17
CA GLY A 15 4.17 -4.20 6.84
C GLY A 15 3.59 -4.20 8.23
N ARG A 16 3.68 -3.06 8.86
CA ARG A 16 3.10 -2.82 10.18
C ARG A 16 2.47 -1.46 10.14
N TYR A 17 1.40 -1.29 10.88
CA TYR A 17 0.72 -0.01 10.96
C TYR A 17 0.36 0.32 12.38
N MET A 18 0.26 1.61 12.65
CA MET A 18 -0.09 2.12 13.95
C MET A 18 -1.30 3.02 13.83
N LEU A 19 -2.27 2.81 14.69
CA LEU A 19 -3.48 3.63 14.75
C LEU A 19 -3.27 4.80 15.72
N GLU A 20 -4.25 5.68 15.80
CA GLU A 20 -4.15 6.86 16.66
C GLU A 20 -4.00 6.51 18.13
N ASN A 21 -4.51 5.35 18.54
CA ASN A 21 -4.36 4.91 19.91
C ASN A 21 -2.98 4.34 20.19
N ARG A 22 -2.07 4.44 19.21
CA ARG A 22 -0.69 3.99 19.30
C ARG A 22 -0.53 2.48 19.36
N ARG A 23 -1.56 1.76 19.04
CA ARG A 23 -1.45 0.30 18.91
C ARG A 23 -0.92 -0.04 17.54
N GLU A 24 -0.03 -1.00 17.50
CA GLU A 24 0.64 -1.41 16.29
C GLU A 24 0.29 -2.84 15.94
N PHE A 25 0.06 -3.09 14.66
CA PHE A 25 -0.35 -4.41 14.20
C PHE A 25 0.34 -4.73 12.88
N PRO A 26 0.52 -6.01 12.58
CA PRO A 26 1.04 -6.41 11.28
C PRO A 26 -0.05 -6.26 10.23
N CYS A 27 0.38 -6.07 8.99
CA CYS A 27 -0.56 -6.01 7.87
C CYS A 27 0.10 -6.55 6.61
N GLN A 28 -0.75 -6.80 5.62
CA GLN A 28 -0.30 -7.21 4.30
C GLN A 28 -0.90 -6.25 3.29
N VAL A 29 -0.05 -5.58 2.54
CA VAL A 29 -0.49 -4.64 1.51
C VAL A 29 -0.75 -5.42 0.26
N ILE A 30 -1.96 -5.31 -0.28
CA ILE A 30 -2.37 -6.08 -1.44
C ILE A 30 -2.47 -5.24 -2.71
N SER A 31 -2.60 -3.94 -2.57
CA SER A 31 -2.54 -3.05 -3.72
C SER A 31 -2.08 -1.68 -3.27
N MET A 32 -1.46 -0.94 -4.18
CA MET A 32 -0.90 0.35 -3.86
C MET A 32 -0.89 1.25 -5.08
N SER A 33 -1.10 2.53 -4.84
CA SER A 33 -0.97 3.57 -5.85
C SER A 33 -0.35 4.78 -5.17
N PRO A 34 0.03 5.82 -5.93
CA PRO A 34 0.56 7.02 -5.28
C PRO A 34 -0.43 7.71 -4.36
N GLN A 35 -1.72 7.43 -4.49
CA GLN A 35 -2.74 8.04 -3.66
C GLN A 35 -3.10 7.24 -2.43
N GLY A 36 -2.88 5.93 -2.44
CA GLY A 36 -3.27 5.13 -1.31
C GLY A 36 -2.97 3.66 -1.46
N MET A 37 -3.44 2.87 -0.51
CA MET A 37 -3.21 1.44 -0.52
C MET A 37 -4.37 0.71 0.11
N ALA A 38 -4.48 -0.57 -0.20
CA ALA A 38 -5.42 -1.47 0.46
C ALA A 38 -4.62 -2.53 1.21
N VAL A 39 -5.03 -2.80 2.44
CA VAL A 39 -4.31 -3.74 3.29
C VAL A 39 -5.27 -4.75 3.89
N VAL A 40 -4.75 -5.94 4.12
CA VAL A 40 -5.40 -6.95 4.95
C VAL A 40 -4.81 -6.80 6.34
N ALA A 41 -5.66 -6.66 7.33
CA ALA A 41 -5.20 -6.32 8.66
C ALA A 41 -6.16 -6.88 9.72
N PRO A 42 -5.63 -7.24 10.90
CA PRO A 42 -6.47 -7.83 11.94
C PRO A 42 -7.38 -6.84 12.64
N VAL A 43 -6.98 -5.58 12.69
CA VAL A 43 -7.73 -4.55 13.40
C VAL A 43 -7.81 -3.31 12.54
N SER A 44 -8.98 -2.72 12.45
CA SER A 44 -9.16 -1.48 11.72
C SER A 44 -9.57 -0.37 12.66
N GLY A 45 -9.17 0.85 12.32
CA GLY A 45 -9.74 2.03 12.95
C GLY A 45 -10.97 2.45 12.18
N GLY A 46 -11.51 3.60 12.55
CA GLY A 46 -12.67 4.14 11.85
C GLY A 46 -12.25 4.92 10.62
N GLU A 47 -13.22 5.16 9.75
CA GLU A 47 -12.95 5.99 8.58
C GLU A 47 -12.50 7.38 9.04
N GLY A 48 -11.49 7.89 8.39
CA GLY A 48 -10.91 9.18 8.74
C GLY A 48 -9.79 9.10 9.76
N GLU A 49 -9.60 7.96 10.38
CA GLU A 49 -8.56 7.82 11.40
C GLU A 49 -7.18 7.82 10.77
N ARG A 50 -6.25 8.51 11.40
CA ARG A 50 -4.86 8.58 10.92
C ARG A 50 -4.15 7.27 11.13
N VAL A 51 -3.35 6.90 10.17
CA VAL A 51 -2.56 5.67 10.20
C VAL A 51 -1.15 5.98 9.75
N VAL A 52 -0.18 5.42 10.46
CA VAL A 52 1.22 5.44 10.04
C VAL A 52 1.61 4.00 9.79
N ALA A 53 2.16 3.73 8.63
CA ALA A 53 2.53 2.37 8.26
C ALA A 53 3.98 2.32 7.82
N TYR A 54 4.61 1.18 8.08
CA TYR A 54 5.94 0.88 7.58
C TYR A 54 5.80 -0.36 6.72
N VAL A 55 6.00 -0.18 5.44
CA VAL A 55 5.78 -1.24 4.46
C VAL A 55 7.11 -1.67 3.88
N ASP A 56 7.31 -2.97 3.84
CA ASP A 56 8.52 -3.55 3.28
C ASP A 56 8.75 -3.01 1.88
N ARG A 57 9.97 -2.63 1.57
CA ARG A 57 10.40 -2.10 0.27
C ARG A 57 9.90 -0.69 -0.04
N VAL A 58 8.98 -0.18 0.73
CA VAL A 58 8.43 1.15 0.47
C VAL A 58 8.83 2.14 1.54
N GLY A 59 8.78 1.71 2.79
CA GLY A 59 9.14 2.58 3.90
C GLY A 59 7.93 3.13 4.62
N ARG A 60 8.12 4.28 5.24
CA ARG A 60 7.09 4.89 6.06
C ARG A 60 6.06 5.61 5.21
N LEU A 61 4.81 5.34 5.51
CA LEU A 61 3.68 5.96 4.83
C LEU A 61 2.71 6.48 5.87
N GLU A 62 2.09 7.60 5.57
CA GLU A 62 1.12 8.20 6.48
C GLU A 62 -0.14 8.53 5.72
N GLY A 63 -1.29 8.26 6.32
CA GLY A 63 -2.54 8.54 5.66
C GLY A 63 -3.71 8.45 6.60
N ALA A 64 -4.89 8.36 6.03
CA ALA A 64 -6.13 8.21 6.78
C ALA A 64 -6.95 7.09 6.17
N ILE A 65 -7.66 6.37 7.03
CA ILE A 65 -8.50 5.28 6.56
C ILE A 65 -9.64 5.86 5.74
N SER A 66 -9.76 5.41 4.50
CA SER A 66 -10.81 5.89 3.61
C SER A 66 -11.98 4.93 3.56
N ARG A 67 -11.74 3.65 3.82
CA ARG A 67 -12.80 2.64 3.74
C ARG A 67 -12.39 1.44 4.58
N VAL A 68 -13.38 0.80 5.19
CA VAL A 68 -13.15 -0.39 6.01
C VAL A 68 -13.79 -1.59 5.33
N PHE A 69 -13.06 -2.69 5.26
CA PHE A 69 -13.53 -3.96 4.70
C PHE A 69 -13.62 -5.00 5.79
N ASP A 70 -14.14 -6.15 5.44
CA ASP A 70 -14.25 -7.26 6.40
C ASP A 70 -12.90 -7.68 6.96
N HIS A 71 -11.87 -7.68 6.11
CA HIS A 71 -10.57 -8.20 6.50
C HIS A 71 -9.47 -7.16 6.46
N GLY A 72 -9.84 -5.90 6.36
CA GLY A 72 -8.82 -4.87 6.26
C GLY A 72 -9.40 -3.51 5.99
N PHE A 73 -8.58 -2.64 5.43
CA PHE A 73 -9.04 -1.29 5.13
C PHE A 73 -8.20 -0.68 4.02
N ALA A 74 -8.70 0.42 3.48
CA ALA A 74 -7.98 1.21 2.49
C ALA A 74 -7.54 2.51 3.14
N VAL A 75 -6.39 3.01 2.70
CA VAL A 75 -5.78 4.22 3.25
C VAL A 75 -5.56 5.20 2.11
N ASP A 76 -5.94 6.45 2.31
CA ASP A 76 -5.57 7.54 1.43
C ASP A 76 -4.34 8.21 2.01
N PHE A 77 -3.28 8.30 1.21
CA PHE A 77 -2.03 8.86 1.70
C PHE A 77 -2.11 10.36 1.88
N ILE A 78 -1.51 10.85 2.94
CA ILE A 78 -1.33 12.27 3.17
C ILE A 78 0.10 12.58 2.78
N ALA A 79 0.28 13.13 1.60
CA ALA A 79 1.62 13.34 1.08
C ALA A 79 1.66 14.55 0.16
N THR A 80 2.83 15.17 0.10
CA THR A 80 3.06 16.26 -0.84
C THR A 80 3.18 15.69 -2.25
N ALA A 81 3.07 16.56 -3.24
CA ALA A 81 3.25 16.13 -4.62
C ALA A 81 4.59 15.47 -4.82
N HIS A 82 5.64 16.02 -4.20
CA HIS A 82 6.99 15.47 -4.32
C HIS A 82 7.07 14.05 -3.79
N LYS A 83 6.45 13.80 -2.64
CA LYS A 83 6.46 12.47 -2.06
C LYS A 83 5.65 11.49 -2.90
N ARG A 84 4.57 11.98 -3.50
CA ARG A 84 3.79 11.12 -4.38
C ARG A 84 4.55 10.73 -5.63
N GLU A 85 5.35 11.65 -6.15
CA GLU A 85 6.18 11.34 -7.30
C GLU A 85 7.21 10.27 -6.96
N LYS A 86 7.82 10.38 -5.79
CA LYS A 86 8.78 9.37 -5.36
C LYS A 86 8.11 8.03 -5.19
N LEU A 87 6.93 8.03 -4.63
CA LEU A 87 6.19 6.79 -4.44
C LEU A 87 5.82 6.19 -5.78
N ALA A 88 5.39 7.01 -6.73
CA ALA A 88 5.04 6.52 -8.06
C ALA A 88 6.24 5.85 -8.72
N ALA A 89 7.42 6.45 -8.59
CA ALA A 89 8.64 5.86 -9.15
C ALA A 89 8.94 4.52 -8.50
N ARG A 90 8.76 4.42 -7.20
CA ARG A 90 8.99 3.18 -6.48
C ARG A 90 8.02 2.09 -6.91
N LEU A 91 6.76 2.48 -7.10
CA LEU A 91 5.74 1.53 -7.52
C LEU A 91 6.00 1.04 -8.93
N ALA A 92 6.49 1.92 -9.79
CA ALA A 92 6.84 1.52 -11.16
C ALA A 92 7.94 0.47 -11.12
N ALA A 93 8.92 0.66 -10.27
CA ALA A 93 10.00 -0.31 -10.14
C ALA A 93 9.48 -1.64 -9.61
N LEU A 94 8.57 -1.62 -8.66
CA LEU A 94 7.99 -2.85 -8.14
C LEU A 94 7.16 -3.56 -9.20
N ALA A 95 6.41 -2.80 -9.98
CA ALA A 95 5.61 -3.38 -11.05
C ALA A 95 6.50 -4.04 -12.10
N ASP A 96 7.59 -3.39 -12.45
CA ASP A 96 8.54 -3.95 -13.41
C ASP A 96 9.11 -5.25 -12.88
N ARG A 97 9.47 -5.26 -11.62
CA ARG A 97 9.99 -6.46 -11.01
C ARG A 97 9.00 -7.58 -11.04
N SER A 98 7.77 -7.28 -10.70
CA SER A 98 6.72 -8.30 -10.72
C SER A 98 6.56 -8.86 -12.11
N THR A 99 6.62 -8.01 -13.10
CA THR A 99 6.49 -8.43 -14.48
C THR A 99 7.64 -9.34 -14.90
N VAL A 100 8.83 -9.00 -14.47
CA VAL A 100 10.00 -9.81 -14.81
C VAL A 100 9.97 -11.13 -14.06
N ASP A 101 9.62 -11.09 -12.81
CA ASP A 101 9.61 -12.29 -11.98
C ASP A 101 8.61 -13.31 -12.46
N ARG A 102 7.47 -12.82 -12.91
CA ARG A 102 6.40 -13.71 -13.29
C ARG A 102 6.80 -14.70 -14.38
N PRO A 103 7.44 -14.27 -15.44
CA PRO A 103 7.87 -15.22 -16.46
C PRO A 103 8.85 -16.25 -15.93
N GLU A 104 9.65 -15.86 -15.01
CA GLU A 104 10.59 -16.80 -14.42
C GLU A 104 9.88 -17.85 -13.61
N ASP A 105 8.90 -17.44 -12.88
CA ASP A 105 8.15 -18.36 -12.06
C ASP A 105 7.42 -19.37 -12.90
N CYS A 106 6.87 -18.92 -13.98
CA CYS A 106 6.09 -19.80 -14.84
C CYS A 106 6.87 -20.98 -15.35
N PRO A 107 8.04 -20.79 -15.93
CA PRO A 107 8.79 -21.93 -16.45
C PRO A 107 9.26 -22.86 -15.36
N VAL A 108 9.53 -22.31 -14.22
CA VAL A 108 9.96 -23.13 -13.12
C VAL A 108 8.82 -23.99 -12.63
N GLY A 109 7.67 -23.40 -12.64
CA GLY A 109 6.48 -24.08 -12.15
C GLY A 109 6.08 -25.25 -12.99
#